data_f306bb0940abc9b198355764aa58f08c
#
_entry.id   f306bb0940abc9b198355764aa58f08c
#
_cell.length_a   1.000
_cell.length_b   1.000
_cell.length_c   1.000
_cell.angle_alpha   90.00
_cell.angle_beta   90.00
_cell.angle_gamma   90.00
#
_symmetry.space_group_name_H-M   'P 1'
#
loop_
_entity.id
_entity.type
_entity.pdbx_description
1 polymer ?
#
loop_
_entity_poly.entity_id
_entity_poly.type
_entity_poly.pdbx_seq_one_letter_code
_entity_poly.pdbx_strand_id
1 'polypeptide(L)'
;MDIVFRKAKVIDLDGINTLIGDVFKHHLDEVNNNLDMFNLVGVHNNIVVAHLYVTKIYNAITKENWYKIDDLCVKEGYRGLGIGTKLLEELDQVAKSDNISYLELTSNKKRCAAHKLYQKNNFKIIETDLFRKEIN
;
A
#
# COMPACT_ATOMS: atom_id res chain seq x y z
N MET A 1 -11.33 17.50 -7.62
CA MET A 1 -10.45 16.59 -8.40
C MET A 1 -11.01 15.18 -8.28
N ASP A 2 -11.39 14.60 -9.39
CA ASP A 2 -12.02 13.28 -9.41
C ASP A 2 -10.97 12.18 -9.51
N ILE A 3 -10.70 11.53 -8.39
CA ILE A 3 -9.78 10.40 -8.34
C ILE A 3 -10.59 9.16 -8.03
N VAL A 4 -10.41 8.12 -8.84
CA VAL A 4 -11.03 6.82 -8.61
C VAL A 4 -10.05 5.94 -7.85
N PHE A 5 -10.48 5.42 -6.71
CA PHE A 5 -9.70 4.49 -5.89
C PHE A 5 -10.28 3.10 -6.07
N ARG A 6 -9.47 2.18 -6.54
CA ARG A 6 -9.93 0.82 -6.89
C ARG A 6 -8.79 -0.18 -6.92
N LYS A 7 -9.11 -1.45 -7.01
CA LYS A 7 -8.12 -2.47 -7.31
C LYS A 7 -7.55 -2.25 -8.70
N ALA A 8 -6.25 -2.47 -8.86
CA ALA A 8 -5.57 -2.29 -10.12
C ALA A 8 -6.00 -3.33 -11.15
N LYS A 9 -5.93 -2.94 -12.41
CA LYS A 9 -6.18 -3.78 -13.59
C LYS A 9 -4.89 -3.89 -14.39
N VAL A 10 -4.83 -4.82 -15.32
CA VAL A 10 -3.65 -5.01 -16.18
C VAL A 10 -3.23 -3.70 -16.87
N ILE A 11 -4.19 -2.89 -17.30
CA ILE A 11 -3.94 -1.61 -17.95
C ILE A 11 -3.18 -0.62 -17.07
N ASP A 12 -3.20 -0.81 -15.75
CA ASP A 12 -2.54 0.10 -14.81
C ASP A 12 -1.05 -0.21 -14.62
N LEU A 13 -0.54 -1.32 -15.17
CA LEU A 13 0.82 -1.79 -14.90
C LEU A 13 1.88 -0.73 -15.24
N ASP A 14 1.80 -0.13 -16.42
CA ASP A 14 2.79 0.88 -16.84
C ASP A 14 2.74 2.11 -15.94
N GLY A 15 1.55 2.56 -15.58
CA GLY A 15 1.37 3.69 -14.68
C GLY A 15 1.89 3.41 -13.27
N ILE A 16 1.64 2.21 -12.76
CA ILE A 16 2.19 1.78 -11.47
C ILE A 16 3.72 1.80 -11.51
N ASN A 17 4.31 1.22 -12.54
CA ASN A 17 5.77 1.15 -12.67
C ASN A 17 6.41 2.52 -12.82
N THR A 18 5.76 3.44 -13.51
CA THR A 18 6.23 4.83 -13.58
C THR A 18 6.26 5.44 -12.18
N LEU A 19 5.20 5.25 -11.41
CA LEU A 19 5.09 5.83 -10.07
C LEU A 19 6.06 5.21 -9.07
N ILE A 20 6.06 3.88 -8.93
CA ILE A 20 6.92 3.21 -7.94
C ILE A 20 8.39 3.25 -8.33
N GLY A 21 8.69 3.31 -9.63
CA GLY A 21 10.04 3.49 -10.14
C GLY A 21 10.64 4.83 -9.74
N ASP A 22 9.81 5.89 -9.78
CA ASP A 22 10.24 7.23 -9.37
C ASP A 22 10.50 7.33 -7.87
N VAL A 23 9.67 6.68 -7.05
CA VAL A 23 9.72 6.80 -5.59
C VAL A 23 10.69 5.78 -4.97
N PHE A 24 10.61 4.51 -5.38
CA PHE A 24 11.32 3.40 -4.73
C PHE A 24 12.34 2.73 -5.64
N LYS A 25 12.36 3.05 -6.92
CA LYS A 25 13.17 2.37 -7.95
C LYS A 25 12.86 0.87 -8.02
N HIS A 26 11.61 0.53 -7.76
CA HIS A 26 11.09 -0.83 -7.88
C HIS A 26 10.42 -1.04 -9.23
N HIS A 27 10.22 -2.31 -9.58
CA HIS A 27 9.52 -2.69 -10.80
C HIS A 27 8.58 -3.86 -10.49
N LEU A 28 7.33 -3.72 -10.93
CA LEU A 28 6.31 -4.74 -10.81
C LEU A 28 6.20 -5.47 -12.15
N ASP A 29 6.35 -6.80 -12.14
CA ASP A 29 6.27 -7.59 -13.38
C ASP A 29 4.85 -7.78 -13.88
N GLU A 30 3.90 -7.89 -12.96
CA GLU A 30 2.49 -8.09 -13.29
C GLU A 30 1.58 -7.52 -12.22
N VAL A 31 0.36 -7.17 -12.60
CA VAL A 31 -0.68 -6.77 -11.65
C VAL A 31 -1.35 -8.04 -11.12
N ASN A 32 -1.30 -8.22 -9.81
CA ASN A 32 -2.06 -9.26 -9.13
C ASN A 32 -3.41 -8.72 -8.70
N ASN A 33 -4.43 -9.52 -8.84
CA ASN A 33 -5.77 -9.17 -8.40
C ASN A 33 -6.50 -10.43 -7.94
N ASN A 34 -6.03 -11.00 -6.85
CA ASN A 34 -6.63 -12.16 -6.20
C ASN A 34 -6.80 -11.87 -4.70
N LEU A 35 -7.33 -12.83 -3.95
CA LEU A 35 -7.63 -12.63 -2.53
C LEU A 35 -6.38 -12.50 -1.66
N ASP A 36 -5.24 -13.05 -2.11
CA ASP A 36 -4.02 -13.10 -1.33
C ASP A 36 -3.02 -11.99 -1.69
N MET A 37 -3.13 -11.46 -2.91
CA MET A 37 -2.22 -10.39 -3.39
C MET A 37 -2.96 -9.48 -4.34
N PHE A 38 -2.89 -8.18 -4.10
CA PHE A 38 -3.51 -7.20 -4.98
C PHE A 38 -2.87 -5.83 -4.84
N ASN A 39 -3.09 -5.01 -5.87
CA ASN A 39 -2.68 -3.61 -5.86
C ASN A 39 -3.93 -2.74 -5.75
N LEU A 40 -3.87 -1.67 -4.94
CA LEU A 40 -4.84 -0.58 -4.98
C LEU A 40 -4.21 0.62 -5.65
N VAL A 41 -4.98 1.31 -6.44
CA VAL A 41 -4.54 2.51 -7.14
C VAL A 41 -5.54 3.64 -6.97
N GLY A 42 -5.02 4.87 -7.03
CA GLY A 42 -5.80 6.06 -7.27
C GLY A 42 -5.51 6.53 -8.69
N VAL A 43 -6.54 6.77 -9.48
CA VAL A 43 -6.41 7.14 -10.90
C VAL A 43 -7.11 8.46 -11.15
N HIS A 44 -6.39 9.39 -11.76
CA HIS A 44 -6.90 10.70 -12.15
C HIS A 44 -6.59 10.93 -13.63
N ASN A 45 -7.62 11.15 -14.45
CA ASN A 45 -7.47 11.36 -15.89
C ASN A 45 -6.57 10.30 -16.55
N ASN A 46 -6.83 9.03 -16.26
CA ASN A 46 -6.09 7.88 -16.75
C ASN A 46 -4.62 7.80 -16.29
N ILE A 47 -4.25 8.61 -15.30
CA ILE A 47 -2.90 8.58 -14.70
C ILE A 47 -2.98 7.94 -13.33
N VAL A 48 -2.10 6.97 -13.06
CA VAL A 48 -1.96 6.38 -11.73
C VAL A 48 -1.22 7.39 -10.85
N VAL A 49 -1.93 7.94 -9.87
CA VAL A 49 -1.39 8.99 -8.98
C VAL A 49 -1.15 8.49 -7.56
N ALA A 50 -1.63 7.30 -7.23
CA ALA A 50 -1.40 6.68 -5.93
C ALA A 50 -1.41 5.18 -6.07
N HIS A 51 -0.69 4.50 -5.19
CA HIS A 51 -0.53 3.04 -5.26
C HIS A 51 -0.20 2.48 -3.89
N LEU A 52 -0.68 1.28 -3.62
CA LEU A 52 -0.15 0.39 -2.59
C LEU A 52 -0.31 -1.06 -3.05
N TYR A 53 0.57 -1.92 -2.52
CA TYR A 53 0.53 -3.35 -2.77
C TYR A 53 0.22 -4.08 -1.47
N VAL A 54 -0.63 -5.09 -1.54
CA VAL A 54 -1.07 -5.86 -0.36
C VAL A 54 -0.72 -7.33 -0.55
N THR A 55 -0.13 -7.90 0.49
CA THR A 55 0.01 -9.35 0.64
C THR A 55 -0.79 -9.78 1.86
N LYS A 56 -1.69 -10.73 1.69
CA LYS A 56 -2.45 -11.31 2.79
C LYS A 56 -1.62 -12.42 3.42
N ILE A 57 -1.47 -12.35 4.74
CA ILE A 57 -0.69 -13.32 5.51
C ILE A 57 -1.61 -13.98 6.52
N TYR A 58 -1.57 -15.30 6.57
CA TYR A 58 -2.30 -16.08 7.56
C TYR A 58 -1.33 -16.63 8.61
N ASN A 59 -1.60 -16.35 9.87
CA ASN A 59 -0.88 -16.94 10.99
C ASN A 59 -1.69 -18.10 11.55
N ALA A 60 -1.25 -19.33 11.30
CA ALA A 60 -1.96 -20.53 11.72
C ALA A 60 -1.97 -20.73 13.24
N ILE A 61 -1.01 -20.12 13.95
CA ILE A 61 -0.92 -20.23 15.41
C ILE A 61 -1.98 -19.35 16.08
N THR A 62 -2.03 -18.08 15.69
CA THR A 62 -3.00 -17.12 16.22
C THR A 62 -4.36 -17.22 15.51
N LYS A 63 -4.38 -17.86 14.34
CA LYS A 63 -5.54 -17.97 13.45
C LYS A 63 -6.06 -16.62 12.96
N GLU A 64 -5.13 -15.69 12.77
CA GLU A 64 -5.41 -14.35 12.26
C GLU A 64 -4.96 -14.20 10.83
N ASN A 65 -5.74 -13.44 10.04
CA ASN A 65 -5.32 -12.94 8.74
C ASN A 65 -4.96 -11.47 8.89
N TRP A 66 -3.87 -11.05 8.25
CA TRP A 66 -3.50 -9.64 8.23
C TRP A 66 -2.93 -9.25 6.88
N TYR A 67 -2.93 -7.95 6.60
CA TYR A 67 -2.40 -7.40 5.36
C TYR A 67 -1.07 -6.75 5.60
N LYS A 68 -0.07 -7.15 4.81
CA LYS A 68 1.20 -6.46 4.70
C LYS A 68 1.10 -5.48 3.53
N ILE A 69 1.42 -4.22 3.79
CA ILE A 69 1.39 -3.15 2.80
C ILE A 69 2.82 -2.86 2.34
N ASP A 70 3.01 -2.80 1.03
CA ASP A 70 4.28 -2.41 0.41
C ASP A 70 4.04 -1.30 -0.62
N ASP A 71 5.07 -0.52 -0.88
CA ASP A 71 5.13 0.48 -1.95
C ASP A 71 3.95 1.45 -1.96
N LEU A 72 3.53 1.89 -0.77
CA LEU A 72 2.54 2.95 -0.64
C LEU A 72 3.16 4.29 -1.05
N CYS A 73 2.61 4.91 -2.07
CA CYS A 73 3.11 6.20 -2.53
C CYS A 73 2.04 7.02 -3.26
N VAL A 74 2.28 8.32 -3.30
CA VAL A 74 1.47 9.31 -4.02
C VAL A 74 2.40 10.07 -4.96
N LYS A 75 1.94 10.28 -6.18
CA LYS A 75 2.69 10.98 -7.22
C LYS A 75 3.03 12.41 -6.77
N GLU A 76 4.25 12.85 -7.10
CA GLU A 76 4.64 14.25 -6.90
C GLU A 76 3.65 15.17 -7.62
N GLY A 77 3.30 16.28 -6.98
CA GLY A 77 2.26 17.18 -7.47
C GLY A 77 0.85 16.82 -6.98
N TYR A 78 0.66 15.61 -6.48
CA TYR A 78 -0.62 15.16 -5.89
C TYR A 78 -0.52 14.98 -4.37
N ARG A 79 0.64 15.23 -3.79
CA ARG A 79 0.84 15.10 -2.34
C ARG A 79 0.22 16.25 -1.58
N GLY A 80 -0.13 16.01 -0.32
CA GLY A 80 -0.73 17.02 0.53
C GLY A 80 -2.22 17.29 0.25
N LEU A 81 -2.86 16.47 -0.57
CA LEU A 81 -4.26 16.62 -0.97
C LEU A 81 -5.18 15.56 -0.33
N GLY A 82 -4.66 14.77 0.60
CA GLY A 82 -5.45 13.72 1.25
C GLY A 82 -5.62 12.44 0.43
N ILE A 83 -4.89 12.30 -0.65
CA ILE A 83 -5.01 11.13 -1.55
C ILE A 83 -4.55 9.85 -0.87
N GLY A 84 -3.42 9.91 -0.14
CA GLY A 84 -2.92 8.76 0.63
C GLY A 84 -3.93 8.30 1.68
N THR A 85 -4.58 9.23 2.36
CA THR A 85 -5.63 8.93 3.34
C THR A 85 -6.80 8.21 2.67
N LYS A 86 -7.25 8.69 1.52
CA LYS A 86 -8.37 8.06 0.79
C LYS A 86 -8.01 6.67 0.29
N LEU A 87 -6.77 6.46 -0.13
CA LEU A 87 -6.29 5.15 -0.54
C LEU A 87 -6.31 4.16 0.64
N LEU A 88 -5.86 4.61 1.82
CA LEU A 88 -5.90 3.80 3.04
C LEU A 88 -7.33 3.54 3.52
N GLU A 89 -8.24 4.50 3.37
CA GLU A 89 -9.65 4.29 3.67
C GLU A 89 -10.27 3.22 2.76
N GLU A 90 -9.91 3.22 1.49
CA GLU A 90 -10.35 2.16 0.56
C GLU A 90 -9.82 0.80 1.01
N LEU A 91 -8.56 0.73 1.43
CA LEU A 91 -7.99 -0.51 1.96
C LEU A 91 -8.72 -0.96 3.22
N ASP A 92 -9.11 -0.04 4.11
CA ASP A 92 -9.89 -0.37 5.31
C ASP A 92 -11.20 -1.07 4.94
N GLN A 93 -11.88 -0.62 3.89
CA GLN A 93 -13.12 -1.25 3.43
C GLN A 93 -12.87 -2.66 2.92
N VAL A 94 -11.83 -2.85 2.12
CA VAL A 94 -11.44 -4.17 1.62
C VAL A 94 -11.09 -5.10 2.79
N ALA A 95 -10.33 -4.61 3.76
CA ALA A 95 -9.91 -5.37 4.93
C ALA A 95 -11.11 -5.81 5.77
N LYS A 96 -12.09 -4.93 5.98
CA LYS A 96 -13.31 -5.27 6.72
C LYS A 96 -14.11 -6.35 6.01
N SER A 97 -14.25 -6.26 4.69
CA SER A 97 -14.96 -7.27 3.90
C SER A 97 -14.27 -8.62 3.93
N ASP A 98 -12.95 -8.64 4.07
CA ASP A 98 -12.13 -9.86 4.07
C ASP A 98 -11.81 -10.38 5.49
N ASN A 99 -12.43 -9.80 6.52
CA ASN A 99 -12.23 -10.18 7.93
C ASN A 99 -10.76 -10.13 8.37
N ILE A 100 -10.08 -9.06 7.99
CA ILE A 100 -8.67 -8.85 8.32
C ILE A 100 -8.56 -8.30 9.75
N SER A 101 -7.63 -8.87 10.54
CA SER A 101 -7.42 -8.46 11.93
C SER A 101 -6.66 -7.14 12.04
N TYR A 102 -5.64 -6.94 11.19
CA TYR A 102 -4.84 -5.71 11.22
C TYR A 102 -4.05 -5.52 9.93
N LEU A 103 -3.54 -4.32 9.75
CA LEU A 103 -2.67 -3.93 8.64
C LEU A 103 -1.29 -3.59 9.21
N GLU A 104 -0.23 -4.00 8.54
CA GLU A 104 1.13 -3.64 8.92
C GLU A 104 1.93 -3.15 7.72
N LEU A 105 2.86 -2.25 7.98
CA LEU A 105 3.85 -1.81 7.02
C LEU A 105 5.14 -1.46 7.76
N THR A 106 6.24 -1.45 7.02
CA THR A 106 7.51 -0.93 7.52
C THR A 106 7.85 0.34 6.77
N SER A 107 8.49 1.28 7.46
CA SER A 107 8.88 2.54 6.87
C SER A 107 10.17 3.02 7.51
N ASN A 108 11.07 3.57 6.70
CA ASN A 108 12.31 4.15 7.20
C ASN A 108 11.98 5.30 8.16
N LYS A 109 12.69 5.36 9.30
CA LYS A 109 12.49 6.38 10.33
C LYS A 109 12.66 7.81 9.79
N LYS A 110 13.40 7.99 8.72
CA LYS A 110 13.65 9.30 8.10
C LYS A 110 12.49 9.81 7.25
N ARG A 111 11.51 8.95 6.93
CA ARG A 111 10.34 9.33 6.12
C ARG A 111 9.27 9.98 6.98
N CYS A 112 9.54 11.20 7.47
CA CYS A 112 8.67 11.88 8.43
C CYS A 112 7.25 12.13 7.89
N ALA A 113 7.12 12.51 6.63
CA ALA A 113 5.80 12.76 6.02
C ALA A 113 4.97 11.49 5.93
N ALA A 114 5.60 10.36 5.58
CA ALA A 114 4.94 9.05 5.54
C ALA A 114 4.48 8.63 6.93
N HIS A 115 5.33 8.82 7.95
CA HIS A 115 4.97 8.51 9.34
C HIS A 115 3.76 9.32 9.81
N LYS A 116 3.68 10.60 9.45
CA LYS A 116 2.53 11.44 9.78
C LYS A 116 1.25 10.92 9.13
N LEU A 117 1.34 10.50 7.87
CA LEU A 117 0.20 9.89 7.16
C LEU A 117 -0.29 8.65 7.90
N TYR A 118 0.62 7.75 8.26
CA TYR A 118 0.26 6.51 8.94
C TYR A 118 -0.38 6.77 10.29
N GLN A 119 0.22 7.62 11.12
CA GLN A 119 -0.31 7.96 12.44
C GLN A 119 -1.67 8.64 12.36
N LYS A 120 -1.87 9.52 11.38
CA LYS A 120 -3.17 10.15 11.13
C LYS A 120 -4.25 9.12 10.77
N ASN A 121 -3.86 8.02 10.15
CA ASN A 121 -4.77 6.93 9.77
C ASN A 121 -4.78 5.77 10.78
N ASN A 122 -4.44 6.06 12.04
CA ASN A 122 -4.53 5.15 13.18
C ASN A 122 -3.51 4.01 13.17
N PHE A 123 -2.46 4.10 12.38
CA PHE A 123 -1.31 3.22 12.53
C PHE A 123 -0.51 3.63 13.75
N LYS A 124 -0.10 2.66 14.52
CA LYS A 124 0.74 2.86 15.71
C LYS A 124 2.12 2.28 15.47
N ILE A 125 3.14 2.93 15.98
CA ILE A 125 4.50 2.38 15.96
C ILE A 125 4.54 1.21 16.93
N ILE A 126 4.92 0.04 16.44
CA ILE A 126 5.12 -1.15 17.26
C ILE A 126 6.61 -1.21 17.58
N GLU A 127 6.95 -1.16 18.85
CA GLU A 127 8.35 -1.25 19.28
C GLU A 127 8.81 -2.69 19.22
N THR A 128 9.55 -2.99 18.16
CA THR A 128 10.12 -4.30 17.93
C THR A 128 11.33 -4.14 17.01
N ASP A 129 12.20 -5.12 17.01
CA ASP A 129 13.33 -5.13 16.09
C ASP A 129 13.08 -6.14 14.99
N LEU A 130 13.40 -5.75 13.76
CA LEU A 130 13.38 -6.64 12.62
C LEU A 130 14.77 -7.24 12.44
N PHE A 131 14.85 -8.57 12.48
CA PHE A 131 16.10 -9.29 12.20
C PHE A 131 16.02 -9.90 10.82
N ARG A 132 17.07 -9.70 10.03
CA ARG A 132 17.18 -10.30 8.69
C ARG A 132 18.50 -11.03 8.56
N LYS A 133 18.43 -12.25 8.00
CA LYS A 133 19.62 -13.00 7.61
C LYS A 133 19.54 -13.24 6.11
N GLU A 134 20.52 -12.75 5.39
CA GLU A 134 20.63 -13.07 3.96
C GLU A 134 21.08 -14.52 3.80
N ILE A 135 20.49 -15.24 2.86
CA ILE A 135 20.79 -16.67 2.66
C ILE A 135 21.83 -16.85 1.55
N ASN A 136 21.94 -15.92 0.66
CA ASN A 136 22.93 -15.99 -0.44
C ASN A 136 24.14 -15.13 -0.18
#